data_6c64c30430496669c459082a6cbf801f
#
_entry.id   6c64c30430496669c459082a6cbf801f
#
_cell.length_a   1.000
_cell.length_b   1.000
_cell.length_c   1.000
_cell.angle_alpha   90.00
_cell.angle_beta   90.00
_cell.angle_gamma   90.00
#
_symmetry.space_group_name_H-M   'P 1'
#
loop_
_entity.id
_entity.type
_entity.pdbx_description
1 polymer ?
#
loop_
_entity_poly.entity_id
_entity_poly.type
_entity_poly.pdbx_seq_one_letter_code
_entity_poly.pdbx_strand_id
1 'polypeptide(L)'
;MEHNESNLLEVRTANQVLKDASLQPDPIFLYQPLVTQGELVILFADTGIGKTALSVQMAVHIAKQQYHVLYVDLELSDKQFEKRYRNDEGIHFRFPETFFRAGYCVLKKFPDMGYEDFFIASLKSRIEETKATVVVIDNMTKIVAGSTDTAKSTIPIMNSLSEMKFDQGLTFLILEHNKKVDEWRPISLNDLQGSKMKSNFADSVFTIGKSATDKNIRYIKQLKVRSSELEYDTDNVLVCRISKDGGYLGFSQVGFANEMELLRLPSEDLRTTKVETARQLKDQGLSNVSIANELGVSEGAVRKWLKGT
;
A
#
# COMPACT_ATOMS: atom_id res chain seq x y z
N MET A 1 10.88 36.60 -11.71
CA MET A 1 9.58 37.10 -11.27
C MET A 1 9.60 37.03 -9.77
N GLU A 2 9.42 38.16 -9.10
CA GLU A 2 9.32 38.20 -7.64
C GLU A 2 8.07 37.41 -7.22
N HIS A 3 8.25 36.31 -6.50
CA HIS A 3 7.14 35.63 -5.85
C HIS A 3 6.51 36.58 -4.85
N ASN A 4 5.26 36.94 -5.11
CA ASN A 4 4.48 37.77 -4.19
C ASN A 4 4.09 36.87 -3.01
N GLU A 5 4.89 36.91 -1.93
CA GLU A 5 4.77 36.07 -0.71
C GLU A 5 3.44 36.22 0.04
N SER A 6 2.50 37.01 -0.47
CA SER A 6 1.21 37.30 0.16
C SER A 6 0.02 36.55 -0.40
N ASN A 7 0.16 35.68 -1.41
CA ASN A 7 -0.97 35.02 -2.06
C ASN A 7 -0.73 33.51 -2.23
N LEU A 8 -1.67 32.72 -1.70
CA LEU A 8 -1.64 31.26 -1.79
C LEU A 8 -1.90 30.74 -3.22
N LEU A 9 -2.54 31.57 -4.08
CA LEU A 9 -2.94 31.17 -5.43
C LEU A 9 -2.15 31.94 -6.48
N GLU A 10 -1.51 31.23 -7.42
CA GLU A 10 -0.97 31.78 -8.64
C GLU A 10 -2.02 31.73 -9.76
N VAL A 11 -2.22 32.84 -10.46
CA VAL A 11 -3.18 32.93 -11.56
C VAL A 11 -2.45 33.09 -12.89
N ARG A 12 -2.63 32.12 -13.78
CA ARG A 12 -2.15 32.14 -15.18
C ARG A 12 -3.31 31.78 -16.11
N THR A 13 -3.27 32.24 -17.34
CA THR A 13 -4.23 31.76 -18.35
C THR A 13 -3.97 30.29 -18.67
N ALA A 14 -5.02 29.53 -19.00
CA ALA A 14 -4.89 28.12 -19.36
C ALA A 14 -3.90 27.93 -20.53
N ASN A 15 -3.92 28.82 -21.55
CA ASN A 15 -3.00 28.76 -22.68
C ASN A 15 -1.53 28.98 -22.25
N GLN A 16 -1.28 29.83 -21.26
CA GLN A 16 0.07 30.04 -20.75
C GLN A 16 0.53 28.76 -20.01
N VAL A 17 -0.34 28.16 -19.19
CA VAL A 17 -0.04 26.89 -18.49
C VAL A 17 0.31 25.78 -19.48
N LEU A 18 -0.49 25.61 -20.55
CA LEU A 18 -0.24 24.59 -21.58
C LEU A 18 1.10 24.84 -22.30
N LYS A 19 1.41 26.10 -22.63
CA LYS A 19 2.68 26.48 -23.28
C LYS A 19 3.87 26.16 -22.36
N ASP A 20 3.80 26.56 -21.11
CA ASP A 20 4.89 26.33 -20.14
C ASP A 20 5.09 24.84 -19.88
N ALA A 21 3.99 24.08 -19.71
CA ALA A 21 4.02 22.65 -19.50
C ALA A 21 4.58 21.88 -20.71
N SER A 22 4.28 22.30 -21.94
CA SER A 22 4.80 21.65 -23.15
C SER A 22 6.32 21.72 -23.30
N LEU A 23 6.99 22.58 -22.54
CA LEU A 23 8.45 22.69 -22.51
C LEU A 23 9.08 21.75 -21.45
N GLN A 24 8.26 21.12 -20.62
CA GLN A 24 8.71 20.15 -19.60
C GLN A 24 8.62 18.72 -20.18
N PRO A 25 9.51 17.81 -19.76
CA PRO A 25 9.40 16.41 -20.14
C PRO A 25 8.13 15.80 -19.55
N ASP A 26 7.52 14.87 -20.28
CA ASP A 26 6.41 14.08 -19.74
C ASP A 26 6.86 13.23 -18.55
N PRO A 27 6.02 13.06 -17.53
CA PRO A 27 6.30 12.15 -16.41
C PRO A 27 6.51 10.72 -16.91
N ILE A 28 7.52 10.05 -16.39
CA ILE A 28 7.85 8.67 -16.76
C ILE A 28 7.40 7.68 -15.68
N PHE A 29 7.16 6.44 -16.09
CA PHE A 29 7.00 5.34 -15.14
C PHE A 29 8.34 4.97 -14.51
N LEU A 30 8.46 5.17 -13.20
CA LEU A 30 9.60 4.71 -12.41
C LEU A 30 9.51 3.21 -12.13
N TYR A 31 8.29 2.68 -12.03
CA TYR A 31 7.98 1.25 -11.94
C TYR A 31 6.63 0.99 -12.61
N GLN A 32 6.67 0.61 -13.89
CA GLN A 32 5.48 0.45 -14.73
C GLN A 32 4.58 -0.69 -14.27
N PRO A 33 3.26 -0.52 -14.27
CA PRO A 33 2.52 0.73 -14.43
C PRO A 33 2.14 1.38 -13.08
N LEU A 34 2.84 1.03 -11.98
CA LEU A 34 2.39 1.27 -10.61
C LEU A 34 2.91 2.57 -9.98
N VAL A 35 4.08 3.07 -10.44
CA VAL A 35 4.70 4.27 -9.87
C VAL A 35 5.14 5.20 -10.98
N THR A 36 4.49 6.36 -11.07
CA THR A 36 4.82 7.45 -11.99
C THR A 36 5.61 8.53 -11.26
N GLN A 37 6.56 9.14 -11.95
CA GLN A 37 7.34 10.26 -11.42
C GLN A 37 6.44 11.43 -11.01
N GLY A 38 6.72 12.03 -9.85
CA GLY A 38 5.97 13.17 -9.33
C GLY A 38 4.61 12.82 -8.73
N GLU A 39 4.28 11.53 -8.54
CA GLU A 39 3.03 11.11 -7.92
C GLU A 39 3.19 10.78 -6.42
N LEU A 40 2.09 10.94 -5.69
CA LEU A 40 1.90 10.36 -4.38
C LEU A 40 1.12 9.06 -4.56
N VAL A 41 1.79 7.93 -4.34
CA VAL A 41 1.26 6.58 -4.57
C VAL A 41 1.03 5.89 -3.23
N ILE A 42 -0.11 5.22 -3.06
CA ILE A 42 -0.39 4.40 -1.88
C ILE A 42 -0.41 2.92 -2.27
N LEU A 43 0.41 2.13 -1.57
CA LEU A 43 0.35 0.68 -1.54
C LEU A 43 -0.28 0.24 -0.22
N PHE A 44 -1.44 -0.43 -0.27
CA PHE A 44 -1.99 -1.00 0.94
C PHE A 44 -2.22 -2.52 0.81
N ALA A 45 -2.13 -3.23 1.91
CA ALA A 45 -2.45 -4.66 1.99
C ALA A 45 -2.49 -5.10 3.45
N ASP A 46 -2.95 -6.32 3.71
CA ASP A 46 -2.94 -6.92 5.03
C ASP A 46 -1.51 -7.19 5.54
N THR A 47 -1.40 -7.43 6.83
CA THR A 47 -0.11 -7.75 7.47
C THR A 47 0.43 -9.08 6.94
N GLY A 48 1.74 -9.14 6.70
CA GLY A 48 2.41 -10.37 6.25
C GLY A 48 2.18 -10.76 4.79
N ILE A 49 1.46 -9.97 4.00
CA ILE A 49 1.23 -10.24 2.56
C ILE A 49 2.46 -9.99 1.70
N GLY A 50 3.39 -9.12 2.15
CA GLY A 50 4.61 -8.82 1.42
C GLY A 50 4.76 -7.37 0.96
N LYS A 51 4.02 -6.40 1.55
CA LYS A 51 4.14 -4.96 1.24
C LYS A 51 5.59 -4.49 1.21
N THR A 52 6.31 -4.68 2.31
CA THR A 52 7.74 -4.31 2.42
C THR A 52 8.60 -4.98 1.35
N ALA A 53 8.37 -6.27 1.03
CA ALA A 53 9.16 -6.97 0.02
C ALA A 53 8.94 -6.36 -1.37
N LEU A 54 7.68 -6.06 -1.74
CA LEU A 54 7.37 -5.44 -3.03
C LEU A 54 7.89 -4.00 -3.09
N SER A 55 7.72 -3.21 -2.03
CA SER A 55 8.18 -1.82 -2.02
C SER A 55 9.71 -1.70 -2.06
N VAL A 56 10.45 -2.59 -1.38
CA VAL A 56 11.92 -2.66 -1.52
C VAL A 56 12.30 -3.06 -2.93
N GLN A 57 11.60 -4.02 -3.55
CA GLN A 57 11.84 -4.40 -4.94
C GLN A 57 11.64 -3.22 -5.91
N MET A 58 10.55 -2.47 -5.75
CA MET A 58 10.30 -1.24 -6.53
C MET A 58 11.41 -0.22 -6.31
N ALA A 59 11.75 0.05 -5.05
CA ALA A 59 12.81 0.99 -4.67
C ALA A 59 14.18 0.61 -5.25
N VAL A 60 14.54 -0.68 -5.22
CA VAL A 60 15.77 -1.19 -5.84
C VAL A 60 15.74 -1.03 -7.37
N HIS A 61 14.60 -1.33 -8.00
CA HIS A 61 14.43 -1.14 -9.44
C HIS A 61 14.62 0.33 -9.84
N ILE A 62 14.02 1.25 -9.11
CA ILE A 62 14.11 2.69 -9.31
C ILE A 62 15.56 3.18 -9.07
N ALA A 63 16.20 2.72 -7.99
CA ALA A 63 17.58 3.07 -7.68
C ALA A 63 18.57 2.58 -8.75
N LYS A 64 18.34 1.42 -9.37
CA LYS A 64 19.13 0.93 -10.51
C LYS A 64 19.05 1.84 -11.74
N GLN A 65 17.99 2.63 -11.87
CA GLN A 65 17.83 3.67 -12.90
C GLN A 65 18.52 4.98 -12.53
N GLN A 66 19.37 4.99 -11.49
CA GLN A 66 20.13 6.13 -10.98
C GLN A 66 19.29 7.20 -10.26
N TYR A 67 18.02 6.92 -9.93
CA TYR A 67 17.27 7.77 -9.01
C TYR A 67 17.73 7.54 -7.57
N HIS A 68 17.85 8.61 -6.79
CA HIS A 68 18.12 8.53 -5.37
C HIS A 68 16.83 8.19 -4.63
N VAL A 69 16.78 7.05 -3.99
CA VAL A 69 15.63 6.54 -3.25
C VAL A 69 15.92 6.57 -1.75
N LEU A 70 15.11 7.29 -0.99
CA LEU A 70 15.11 7.26 0.47
C LEU A 70 13.99 6.33 0.96
N TYR A 71 14.37 5.17 1.48
CA TYR A 71 13.45 4.19 2.07
C TYR A 71 13.37 4.40 3.58
N VAL A 72 12.27 4.99 4.06
CA VAL A 72 12.01 5.21 5.48
C VAL A 72 11.33 3.97 6.06
N ASP A 73 12.12 3.12 6.71
CA ASP A 73 11.67 1.86 7.32
C ASP A 73 11.40 2.05 8.81
N LEU A 74 10.13 2.10 9.16
CA LEU A 74 9.67 2.30 10.54
C LEU A 74 9.19 0.99 11.19
N GLU A 75 9.30 -0.15 10.48
CA GLU A 75 8.84 -1.45 10.97
C GLU A 75 9.97 -2.42 11.31
N LEU A 76 10.97 -2.51 10.44
CA LEU A 76 12.00 -3.53 10.56
C LEU A 76 13.24 -3.02 11.30
N SER A 77 13.73 -3.83 12.23
CA SER A 77 15.09 -3.64 12.74
C SER A 77 16.13 -3.98 11.63
N ASP A 78 17.35 -3.46 11.79
CA ASP A 78 18.45 -3.74 10.86
C ASP A 78 18.68 -5.24 10.68
N LYS A 79 18.56 -6.01 11.77
CA LYS A 79 18.73 -7.47 11.71
C LYS A 79 17.58 -8.18 10.98
N GLN A 80 16.35 -7.67 11.07
CA GLN A 80 15.22 -8.23 10.32
C GLN A 80 15.36 -7.90 8.83
N PHE A 81 15.82 -6.69 8.48
CA PHE A 81 16.13 -6.29 7.12
C PHE A 81 17.27 -7.15 6.55
N GLU A 82 18.38 -7.28 7.26
CA GLU A 82 19.53 -8.10 6.88
C GLU A 82 19.15 -9.54 6.57
N LYS A 83 18.32 -10.17 7.43
CA LYS A 83 17.86 -11.54 7.21
C LYS A 83 17.06 -11.74 5.93
N ARG A 84 16.37 -10.71 5.44
CA ARG A 84 15.59 -10.77 4.19
C ARG A 84 16.49 -10.74 2.96
N TYR A 85 17.66 -10.08 3.08
CA TYR A 85 18.55 -9.78 1.97
C TYR A 85 19.95 -10.42 2.12
N ARG A 86 19.99 -11.61 2.67
CA ARG A 86 21.16 -12.50 2.64
C ARG A 86 20.75 -13.91 2.23
N ASN A 87 21.67 -14.67 1.60
CA ASN A 87 21.46 -16.08 1.31
C ASN A 87 21.78 -16.98 2.54
N ASP A 88 21.66 -18.29 2.37
CA ASP A 88 21.90 -19.26 3.45
C ASP A 88 23.39 -19.37 3.82
N GLU A 89 24.30 -18.97 2.93
CA GLU A 89 25.74 -18.89 3.14
C GLU A 89 26.15 -17.60 3.87
N GLY A 90 25.20 -16.68 4.15
CA GLY A 90 25.45 -15.40 4.80
C GLY A 90 25.87 -14.27 3.86
N ILE A 91 25.88 -14.50 2.54
CA ILE A 91 26.24 -13.48 1.55
C ILE A 91 25.06 -12.51 1.37
N HIS A 92 25.34 -11.20 1.49
CA HIS A 92 24.33 -10.16 1.38
C HIS A 92 24.05 -9.79 -0.08
N PHE A 93 22.79 -9.48 -0.35
CA PHE A 93 22.40 -8.82 -1.59
C PHE A 93 23.04 -7.42 -1.64
N ARG A 94 23.62 -7.05 -2.79
CA ARG A 94 24.22 -5.74 -2.99
C ARG A 94 23.19 -4.75 -3.53
N PHE A 95 22.78 -3.82 -2.69
CA PHE A 95 21.89 -2.72 -3.05
C PHE A 95 22.65 -1.68 -3.92
N PRO A 96 21.93 -0.95 -4.83
CA PRO A 96 22.50 0.21 -5.50
C PRO A 96 22.95 1.28 -4.50
N GLU A 97 24.02 2.01 -4.82
CA GLU A 97 24.54 3.11 -3.98
C GLU A 97 23.54 4.29 -3.84
N THR A 98 22.59 4.38 -4.75
CA THR A 98 21.49 5.35 -4.75
C THR A 98 20.28 4.93 -3.90
N PHE A 99 20.35 3.76 -3.24
CA PHE A 99 19.33 3.28 -2.31
C PHE A 99 19.74 3.56 -0.87
N PHE A 100 19.07 4.48 -0.21
CA PHE A 100 19.29 4.85 1.19
C PHE A 100 18.17 4.30 2.07
N ARG A 101 18.51 3.71 3.21
CA ARG A 101 17.53 3.27 4.21
C ARG A 101 17.65 4.14 5.46
N ALA A 102 16.54 4.75 5.90
CA ALA A 102 16.42 5.44 7.16
C ALA A 102 15.52 4.65 8.11
N GLY A 103 15.94 4.49 9.36
CA GLY A 103 15.18 3.87 10.43
C GLY A 103 15.03 4.81 11.62
N TYR A 104 14.34 4.36 12.68
CA TYR A 104 14.24 5.14 13.91
C TYR A 104 15.59 5.37 14.56
N CYS A 105 15.83 6.64 14.95
CA CYS A 105 16.92 7.00 15.83
C CYS A 105 16.39 7.18 17.25
N VAL A 106 17.01 6.51 18.23
CA VAL A 106 16.67 6.68 19.64
C VAL A 106 17.22 8.03 20.13
N LEU A 107 16.32 9.00 20.29
CA LEU A 107 16.68 10.32 20.79
C LEU A 107 16.73 10.33 22.32
N LYS A 108 17.76 10.97 22.88
CA LYS A 108 17.87 11.19 24.34
C LYS A 108 16.89 12.27 24.82
N LYS A 109 16.49 13.19 23.93
CA LYS A 109 15.55 14.28 24.21
C LYS A 109 14.78 14.62 22.94
N PHE A 110 13.46 14.66 23.01
CA PHE A 110 12.61 15.18 21.94
C PHE A 110 12.69 16.71 21.92
N PRO A 111 12.67 17.34 20.73
CA PRO A 111 12.53 18.78 20.61
C PRO A 111 11.16 19.25 21.13
N ASP A 112 11.03 20.53 21.43
CA ASP A 112 9.78 21.16 21.88
C ASP A 112 8.86 21.46 20.68
N MET A 113 8.42 20.40 20.01
CA MET A 113 7.48 20.44 18.88
C MET A 113 6.69 19.13 18.81
N GLY A 114 5.57 19.13 18.06
CA GLY A 114 4.76 17.92 17.81
C GLY A 114 5.56 16.81 17.14
N TYR A 115 5.21 15.56 17.41
CA TYR A 115 5.90 14.39 16.83
C TYR A 115 5.81 14.40 15.30
N GLU A 116 4.65 14.71 14.75
CA GLU A 116 4.39 14.78 13.32
C GLU A 116 5.23 15.87 12.64
N ASP A 117 5.29 17.07 13.24
CA ASP A 117 6.09 18.18 12.74
C ASP A 117 7.58 17.85 12.77
N PHE A 118 8.03 17.21 13.86
CA PHE A 118 9.41 16.75 13.96
C PHE A 118 9.76 15.66 12.95
N PHE A 119 8.82 14.75 12.70
CA PHE A 119 9.00 13.74 11.65
C PHE A 119 9.15 14.40 10.28
N ILE A 120 8.26 15.34 9.91
CA ILE A 120 8.34 16.06 8.63
C ILE A 120 9.63 16.86 8.50
N ALA A 121 10.06 17.56 9.55
CA ALA A 121 11.33 18.29 9.56
C ALA A 121 12.53 17.33 9.37
N SER A 122 12.51 16.19 10.05
CA SER A 122 13.54 15.14 9.91
C SER A 122 13.54 14.55 8.50
N LEU A 123 12.37 14.30 7.94
CA LEU A 123 12.22 13.77 6.58
C LEU A 123 12.80 14.73 5.54
N LYS A 124 12.45 16.03 5.62
CA LYS A 124 13.00 17.08 4.74
C LYS A 124 14.54 17.10 4.81
N SER A 125 15.12 17.08 6.01
CA SER A 125 16.57 17.06 6.20
C SER A 125 17.25 15.82 5.58
N ARG A 126 16.61 14.63 5.69
CA ARG A 126 17.17 13.40 5.09
C ARG A 126 17.01 13.38 3.57
N ILE A 127 15.95 13.94 3.01
CA ILE A 127 15.77 14.12 1.56
C ILE A 127 16.90 15.01 1.00
N GLU A 128 17.18 16.14 1.64
CA GLU A 128 18.27 17.05 1.24
C GLU A 128 19.64 16.35 1.31
N GLU A 129 19.94 15.64 2.41
CA GLU A 129 21.20 14.94 2.60
C GLU A 129 21.45 13.87 1.56
N THR A 130 20.43 13.08 1.24
CA THR A 130 20.51 11.97 0.28
C THR A 130 20.26 12.41 -1.16
N LYS A 131 19.81 13.64 -1.36
CA LYS A 131 19.31 14.16 -2.66
C LYS A 131 18.24 13.25 -3.26
N ALA A 132 17.40 12.66 -2.40
CA ALA A 132 16.36 11.74 -2.82
C ALA A 132 15.30 12.44 -3.66
N THR A 133 14.93 11.83 -4.77
CA THR A 133 13.81 12.23 -5.63
C THR A 133 12.63 11.29 -5.47
N VAL A 134 12.85 10.11 -4.89
CA VAL A 134 11.83 9.13 -4.57
C VAL A 134 11.91 8.78 -3.09
N VAL A 135 10.78 8.84 -2.41
CA VAL A 135 10.69 8.56 -0.97
C VAL A 135 9.68 7.44 -0.74
N VAL A 136 10.10 6.38 -0.09
CA VAL A 136 9.22 5.29 0.35
C VAL A 136 9.02 5.39 1.85
N ILE A 137 7.77 5.32 2.33
CA ILE A 137 7.44 5.36 3.77
C ILE A 137 6.78 4.04 4.16
N ASP A 138 7.48 3.21 4.91
CA ASP A 138 7.02 1.89 5.41
C ASP A 138 7.00 1.89 6.95
N ASN A 139 5.86 2.17 7.62
CA ASN A 139 4.57 2.55 7.08
C ASN A 139 4.00 3.78 7.79
N MET A 140 2.98 4.39 7.21
CA MET A 140 2.34 5.62 7.71
C MET A 140 1.75 5.45 9.11
N THR A 141 1.26 4.27 9.47
CA THR A 141 0.65 3.99 10.78
C THR A 141 1.59 4.31 11.95
N LYS A 142 2.90 4.20 11.74
CA LYS A 142 3.90 4.49 12.78
C LYS A 142 4.17 5.99 12.98
N ILE A 143 3.78 6.81 12.03
CA ILE A 143 4.01 8.26 12.09
C ILE A 143 2.88 8.95 12.83
N VAL A 144 1.66 8.44 12.69
CA VAL A 144 0.48 9.07 13.26
C VAL A 144 0.32 8.68 14.72
N ALA A 145 0.38 9.66 15.61
CA ALA A 145 0.17 9.47 17.04
C ALA A 145 -1.33 9.27 17.31
N GLY A 146 -1.73 8.04 17.52
CA GLY A 146 -3.13 7.69 17.79
C GLY A 146 -3.79 6.88 16.67
N SER A 147 -5.09 7.05 16.46
CA SER A 147 -5.81 6.30 15.43
C SER A 147 -5.60 6.90 14.04
N THR A 148 -5.06 6.10 13.11
CA THR A 148 -4.90 6.48 11.69
C THR A 148 -6.24 6.69 10.96
N ASP A 149 -7.35 6.33 11.60
CA ASP A 149 -8.70 6.55 11.07
C ASP A 149 -9.21 7.96 11.31
N THR A 150 -8.51 8.76 12.12
CA THR A 150 -8.91 10.14 12.38
C THR A 150 -8.31 11.09 11.35
N ALA A 151 -9.17 11.90 10.74
CA ALA A 151 -8.78 12.97 9.82
C ALA A 151 -7.76 13.94 10.45
N LYS A 152 -7.95 14.22 11.74
CA LYS A 152 -7.16 15.21 12.50
C LYS A 152 -5.66 14.88 12.57
N SER A 153 -5.29 13.61 12.62
CA SER A 153 -3.88 13.19 12.73
C SER A 153 -3.21 12.91 11.39
N THR A 154 -3.99 12.54 10.37
CA THR A 154 -3.44 12.16 9.05
C THR A 154 -3.33 13.34 8.09
N ILE A 155 -4.28 14.30 8.11
CA ILE A 155 -4.32 15.42 7.16
C ILE A 155 -3.04 16.26 7.18
N PRO A 156 -2.49 16.69 8.33
CA PRO A 156 -1.28 17.52 8.33
C PRO A 156 -0.10 16.85 7.63
N ILE A 157 0.11 15.55 7.88
CA ILE A 157 1.20 14.80 7.26
C ILE A 157 0.98 14.70 5.75
N MET A 158 -0.24 14.33 5.30
CA MET A 158 -0.55 14.23 3.88
C MET A 158 -0.44 15.56 3.14
N ASN A 159 -0.81 16.67 3.79
CA ASN A 159 -0.59 18.01 3.26
C ASN A 159 0.90 18.30 3.05
N SER A 160 1.72 18.06 4.08
CA SER A 160 3.17 18.28 3.98
C SER A 160 3.85 17.41 2.90
N LEU A 161 3.43 16.16 2.75
CA LEU A 161 3.92 15.28 1.66
C LEU A 161 3.47 15.82 0.30
N SER A 162 2.22 16.30 0.19
CA SER A 162 1.71 16.90 -1.05
C SER A 162 2.45 18.19 -1.39
N GLU A 163 2.72 19.05 -0.43
CA GLU A 163 3.54 20.26 -0.61
C GLU A 163 4.93 19.90 -1.16
N MET A 164 5.64 18.98 -0.52
CA MET A 164 6.96 18.53 -0.99
C MET A 164 6.90 17.94 -2.40
N LYS A 165 5.82 17.21 -2.73
CA LYS A 165 5.59 16.69 -4.08
C LYS A 165 5.48 17.82 -5.10
N PHE A 166 4.69 18.85 -4.82
CA PHE A 166 4.47 19.96 -5.74
C PHE A 166 5.69 20.89 -5.85
N ASP A 167 6.32 21.22 -4.72
CA ASP A 167 7.41 22.20 -4.69
C ASP A 167 8.74 21.64 -5.21
N GLN A 168 8.99 20.35 -4.98
CA GLN A 168 10.28 19.71 -5.26
C GLN A 168 10.20 18.62 -6.33
N GLY A 169 9.01 18.32 -6.86
CA GLY A 169 8.80 17.25 -7.84
C GLY A 169 9.06 15.84 -7.29
N LEU A 170 8.93 15.65 -5.97
CA LEU A 170 9.20 14.36 -5.32
C LEU A 170 8.12 13.34 -5.66
N THR A 171 8.56 12.09 -5.75
CA THR A 171 7.67 10.92 -5.82
C THR A 171 7.58 10.24 -4.47
N PHE A 172 6.37 9.98 -3.99
CA PHE A 172 6.13 9.28 -2.73
C PHE A 172 5.46 7.93 -2.95
N LEU A 173 5.99 6.87 -2.35
CA LEU A 173 5.33 5.57 -2.21
C LEU A 173 5.06 5.32 -0.73
N ILE A 174 3.80 5.37 -0.34
CA ILE A 174 3.36 5.25 1.05
C ILE A 174 2.73 3.88 1.26
N LEU A 175 3.23 3.14 2.25
CA LEU A 175 2.68 1.86 2.65
C LEU A 175 1.65 2.03 3.75
N GLU A 176 0.52 1.34 3.59
CA GLU A 176 -0.61 1.39 4.51
C GLU A 176 -1.17 0.00 4.82
N HIS A 177 -1.89 -0.08 5.92
CA HIS A 177 -2.70 -1.27 6.22
C HIS A 177 -4.09 -1.15 5.61
N ASN A 178 -4.70 -2.31 5.33
CA ASN A 178 -6.12 -2.40 5.04
C ASN A 178 -6.93 -2.52 6.35
N LYS A 179 -8.22 -2.24 6.24
CA LYS A 179 -9.22 -2.74 7.18
C LYS A 179 -9.29 -4.26 7.04
N LYS A 180 -9.91 -4.95 7.99
CA LYS A 180 -10.18 -6.37 7.83
C LYS A 180 -11.00 -6.60 6.55
N VAL A 181 -10.40 -7.29 5.59
CA VAL A 181 -11.01 -7.60 4.29
C VAL A 181 -11.64 -8.98 4.36
N ASP A 182 -12.81 -9.11 3.74
CA ASP A 182 -13.46 -10.38 3.53
C ASP A 182 -12.76 -11.13 2.38
N GLU A 183 -12.32 -12.35 2.62
CA GLU A 183 -11.60 -13.18 1.62
C GLU A 183 -12.47 -13.62 0.43
N TRP A 184 -13.78 -13.31 0.47
CA TRP A 184 -14.77 -13.75 -0.52
C TRP A 184 -15.08 -12.73 -1.61
N ARG A 185 -14.57 -11.52 -1.50
CA ARG A 185 -14.87 -10.45 -2.43
C ARG A 185 -13.60 -9.76 -2.94
N PRO A 186 -13.67 -9.17 -4.14
CA PRO A 186 -12.60 -8.33 -4.65
C PRO A 186 -12.21 -7.20 -3.69
N ILE A 187 -10.91 -6.92 -3.62
CA ILE A 187 -10.40 -5.78 -2.85
C ILE A 187 -10.81 -4.48 -3.54
N SER A 188 -11.24 -3.52 -2.75
CA SER A 188 -11.70 -2.22 -3.21
C SER A 188 -10.98 -1.07 -2.50
N LEU A 189 -11.10 0.15 -3.02
CA LEU A 189 -10.53 1.34 -2.40
C LEU A 189 -11.06 1.59 -0.97
N ASN A 190 -12.27 1.10 -0.65
CA ASN A 190 -12.86 1.21 0.68
C ASN A 190 -12.16 0.35 1.74
N ASP A 191 -11.33 -0.59 1.33
CA ASP A 191 -10.56 -1.46 2.22
C ASP A 191 -9.29 -0.80 2.75
N LEU A 192 -8.83 0.28 2.13
CA LEU A 192 -7.76 1.10 2.68
C LEU A 192 -8.18 1.68 4.04
N GLN A 193 -7.35 1.54 5.06
CA GLN A 193 -7.60 2.13 6.37
C GLN A 193 -7.58 3.67 6.30
N GLY A 194 -8.64 4.34 6.76
CA GLY A 194 -8.84 5.79 6.58
C GLY A 194 -9.15 6.20 5.14
N SER A 195 -9.81 5.31 4.37
CA SER A 195 -9.88 5.26 2.90
C SER A 195 -10.19 6.57 2.19
N LYS A 196 -11.30 7.25 2.53
CA LYS A 196 -11.72 8.43 1.77
C LYS A 196 -10.72 9.57 1.83
N MET A 197 -10.13 9.79 3.00
CA MET A 197 -9.22 10.90 3.19
C MET A 197 -7.87 10.66 2.52
N LYS A 198 -7.24 9.52 2.81
CA LYS A 198 -5.92 9.19 2.25
C LYS A 198 -5.97 9.06 0.74
N SER A 199 -7.00 8.40 0.20
CA SER A 199 -7.17 8.24 -1.24
C SER A 199 -7.40 9.56 -1.98
N ASN A 200 -7.93 10.61 -1.32
CA ASN A 200 -8.08 11.92 -1.95
C ASN A 200 -6.73 12.60 -2.22
N PHE A 201 -5.75 12.41 -1.35
CA PHE A 201 -4.40 12.93 -1.54
C PHE A 201 -3.59 12.13 -2.57
N ALA A 202 -3.84 10.83 -2.67
CA ALA A 202 -3.09 9.97 -3.57
C ALA A 202 -3.46 10.22 -5.05
N ASP A 203 -2.46 10.22 -5.91
CA ASP A 203 -2.64 10.19 -7.35
C ASP A 203 -2.95 8.77 -7.83
N SER A 204 -2.23 7.79 -7.30
CA SER A 204 -2.41 6.37 -7.61
C SER A 204 -2.53 5.53 -6.33
N VAL A 205 -3.37 4.49 -6.38
CA VAL A 205 -3.56 3.54 -5.27
C VAL A 205 -3.59 2.13 -5.82
N PHE A 206 -2.78 1.24 -5.27
CA PHE A 206 -2.80 -0.17 -5.60
C PHE A 206 -2.70 -1.05 -4.35
N THR A 207 -3.01 -2.33 -4.50
CA THR A 207 -3.05 -3.28 -3.39
C THR A 207 -2.40 -4.60 -3.75
N ILE A 208 -2.01 -5.35 -2.72
CA ILE A 208 -1.60 -6.74 -2.85
C ILE A 208 -2.68 -7.61 -2.21
N GLY A 209 -3.22 -8.55 -2.98
CA GLY A 209 -4.09 -9.60 -2.48
C GLY A 209 -3.36 -10.94 -2.38
N LYS A 210 -3.97 -11.88 -1.66
CA LYS A 210 -3.46 -13.24 -1.44
C LYS A 210 -4.35 -14.23 -2.19
N SER A 211 -3.74 -15.20 -2.89
CA SER A 211 -4.49 -16.32 -3.44
C SER A 211 -4.99 -17.24 -2.33
N ALA A 212 -6.21 -17.71 -2.47
CA ALA A 212 -6.80 -18.71 -1.58
C ALA A 212 -6.30 -20.14 -1.87
N THR A 213 -5.75 -20.38 -3.07
CA THR A 213 -5.35 -21.72 -3.53
C THR A 213 -3.86 -22.01 -3.33
N ASP A 214 -2.99 -20.98 -3.40
CA ASP A 214 -1.55 -21.12 -3.20
C ASP A 214 -1.01 -20.03 -2.25
N LYS A 215 -0.45 -20.46 -1.12
CA LYS A 215 0.08 -19.58 -0.08
C LYS A 215 1.22 -18.65 -0.55
N ASN A 216 1.92 -18.99 -1.63
CA ASN A 216 3.04 -18.21 -2.18
C ASN A 216 2.58 -17.29 -3.32
N ILE A 217 1.36 -17.44 -3.81
CA ILE A 217 0.80 -16.58 -4.84
C ILE A 217 0.18 -15.34 -4.22
N ARG A 218 0.48 -14.22 -4.84
CA ARG A 218 -0.08 -12.89 -4.57
C ARG A 218 -0.60 -12.32 -5.88
N TYR A 219 -1.47 -11.34 -5.79
CA TYR A 219 -1.83 -10.55 -6.95
C TYR A 219 -1.74 -9.06 -6.63
N ILE A 220 -1.42 -8.28 -7.63
CA ILE A 220 -1.35 -6.82 -7.54
C ILE A 220 -2.51 -6.27 -8.36
N LYS A 221 -3.25 -5.32 -7.76
CA LYS A 221 -4.41 -4.67 -8.36
C LYS A 221 -4.33 -3.17 -8.18
N GLN A 222 -4.57 -2.43 -9.25
CA GLN A 222 -4.74 -0.99 -9.22
C GLN A 222 -6.19 -0.64 -8.86
N LEU A 223 -6.37 0.38 -8.04
CA LEU A 223 -7.69 0.82 -7.56
C LEU A 223 -7.97 2.27 -7.89
N LYS A 224 -6.93 3.05 -8.12
CA LYS A 224 -6.98 4.44 -8.56
C LYS A 224 -5.73 4.76 -9.34
N VAL A 225 -5.87 5.42 -10.47
CA VAL A 225 -4.79 5.99 -11.27
C VAL A 225 -5.28 7.33 -11.80
N ARG A 226 -4.44 8.37 -11.71
CA ARG A 226 -4.80 9.72 -12.20
C ARG A 226 -4.20 10.02 -13.57
N SER A 227 -3.02 9.48 -13.85
CA SER A 227 -2.20 9.85 -15.00
C SER A 227 -2.29 8.88 -16.18
N SER A 228 -2.95 7.71 -16.00
CA SER A 228 -3.08 6.66 -17.02
C SER A 228 -4.37 5.87 -16.83
N GLU A 229 -4.56 4.82 -17.64
CA GLU A 229 -5.62 3.83 -17.45
C GLU A 229 -5.20 2.75 -16.46
N LEU A 230 -6.18 2.03 -15.89
CA LEU A 230 -5.93 0.86 -15.05
C LEU A 230 -5.50 -0.32 -15.93
N GLU A 231 -4.28 -0.82 -15.73
CA GLU A 231 -3.80 -2.02 -16.41
C GLU A 231 -4.12 -3.30 -15.61
N TYR A 232 -4.09 -3.20 -14.27
CA TYR A 232 -4.33 -4.31 -13.36
C TYR A 232 -5.61 -4.08 -12.56
N ASP A 233 -6.74 -4.30 -13.21
CA ASP A 233 -8.07 -4.18 -12.60
C ASP A 233 -8.59 -5.53 -12.06
N THR A 234 -9.89 -5.63 -11.76
CA THR A 234 -10.51 -6.86 -11.26
C THR A 234 -10.46 -8.02 -12.27
N ASP A 235 -10.52 -7.71 -13.56
CA ASP A 235 -10.55 -8.73 -14.62
C ASP A 235 -9.15 -9.15 -15.07
N ASN A 236 -8.12 -8.35 -14.70
CA ASN A 236 -6.74 -8.55 -15.15
C ASN A 236 -5.72 -8.21 -14.05
N VAL A 237 -5.80 -8.85 -12.89
CA VAL A 237 -4.81 -8.64 -11.83
C VAL A 237 -3.45 -9.27 -12.20
N LEU A 238 -2.36 -8.59 -11.84
CA LEU A 238 -1.01 -9.14 -12.02
C LEU A 238 -0.74 -10.22 -10.97
N VAL A 239 -0.60 -11.47 -11.39
CA VAL A 239 -0.29 -12.61 -10.53
C VAL A 239 1.22 -12.75 -10.34
N CYS A 240 1.64 -12.82 -9.09
CA CYS A 240 3.04 -12.90 -8.70
C CYS A 240 3.28 -14.03 -7.69
N ARG A 241 4.47 -14.60 -7.71
CA ARG A 241 4.98 -15.49 -6.66
C ARG A 241 5.91 -14.71 -5.75
N ILE A 242 5.68 -14.77 -4.44
CA ILE A 242 6.62 -14.26 -3.45
C ILE A 242 7.60 -15.39 -3.08
N SER A 243 8.89 -15.13 -3.23
CA SER A 243 9.94 -16.08 -2.90
C SER A 243 11.20 -15.36 -2.45
N LYS A 244 12.07 -16.11 -1.76
CA LYS A 244 13.43 -15.66 -1.47
C LYS A 244 14.38 -16.47 -2.36
N ASP A 245 14.98 -15.79 -3.31
CA ASP A 245 15.85 -16.40 -4.30
C ASP A 245 17.23 -15.73 -4.28
N GLY A 246 18.32 -16.53 -4.26
CA GLY A 246 19.69 -16.01 -4.19
C GLY A 246 19.94 -15.02 -3.03
N GLY A 247 19.18 -15.13 -1.94
CA GLY A 247 19.27 -14.18 -0.80
C GLY A 247 18.46 -12.91 -0.96
N TYR A 248 17.60 -12.80 -1.98
CA TYR A 248 16.70 -11.66 -2.19
C TYR A 248 15.24 -12.06 -2.04
N LEU A 249 14.53 -11.42 -1.09
CA LEU A 249 13.09 -11.60 -0.95
C LEU A 249 12.34 -10.66 -1.89
N GLY A 250 11.60 -11.21 -2.84
CA GLY A 250 10.90 -10.43 -3.84
C GLY A 250 9.72 -11.14 -4.48
N PHE A 251 9.15 -10.49 -5.47
CA PHE A 251 8.02 -10.94 -6.28
C PHE A 251 8.50 -11.25 -7.70
N SER A 252 8.14 -12.41 -8.22
CA SER A 252 8.30 -12.76 -9.63
C SER A 252 6.94 -12.85 -10.29
N GLN A 253 6.78 -12.20 -11.45
CA GLN A 253 5.57 -12.29 -12.24
C GLN A 253 5.33 -13.73 -12.70
N VAL A 254 4.08 -14.19 -12.57
CA VAL A 254 3.62 -15.51 -13.02
C VAL A 254 2.70 -15.37 -14.23
N GLY A 255 1.85 -14.34 -14.25
CA GLY A 255 0.88 -14.11 -15.32
C GLY A 255 -0.18 -13.11 -14.89
N PHE A 256 -1.37 -13.26 -15.47
CA PHE A 256 -2.55 -12.46 -15.18
C PHE A 256 -3.74 -13.40 -14.92
N ALA A 257 -4.72 -12.93 -14.16
CA ALA A 257 -5.93 -13.67 -13.87
C ALA A 257 -7.08 -12.71 -13.55
N ASN A 258 -8.31 -13.19 -13.62
CA ASN A 258 -9.43 -12.51 -12.98
C ASN A 258 -9.30 -12.67 -11.46
N GLU A 259 -9.47 -11.58 -10.70
CA GLU A 259 -9.34 -11.59 -9.24
C GLU A 259 -10.23 -12.65 -8.58
N MET A 260 -11.44 -12.88 -9.13
CA MET A 260 -12.40 -13.86 -8.61
C MET A 260 -11.86 -15.30 -8.59
N GLU A 261 -10.96 -15.65 -9.51
CA GLU A 261 -10.32 -16.98 -9.57
C GLU A 261 -9.33 -17.21 -8.42
N LEU A 262 -8.84 -16.13 -7.82
CA LEU A 262 -7.85 -16.14 -6.73
C LEU A 262 -8.51 -16.04 -5.35
N LEU A 263 -9.79 -15.72 -5.29
CA LEU A 263 -10.55 -15.59 -4.05
C LEU A 263 -11.03 -16.94 -3.55
N ARG A 264 -11.28 -17.02 -2.27
CA ARG A 264 -11.91 -18.16 -1.63
C ARG A 264 -13.43 -18.07 -1.85
N LEU A 265 -13.91 -18.50 -2.98
CA LEU A 265 -15.36 -18.63 -3.18
C LEU A 265 -15.90 -19.73 -2.27
N PRO A 266 -17.04 -19.52 -1.61
CA PRO A 266 -17.75 -20.63 -0.98
C PRO A 266 -18.03 -21.64 -2.09
N SER A 267 -17.46 -22.85 -2.04
CA SER A 267 -17.94 -23.90 -2.91
C SER A 267 -19.43 -24.07 -2.63
N GLU A 268 -20.22 -24.28 -3.65
CA GLU A 268 -21.65 -24.61 -3.48
C GLU A 268 -21.79 -25.81 -2.53
N ASP A 269 -20.83 -26.74 -2.57
CA ASP A 269 -20.75 -27.89 -1.66
C ASP A 269 -20.56 -27.45 -0.17
N LEU A 270 -19.65 -26.52 0.13
CA LEU A 270 -19.46 -26.02 1.49
C LEU A 270 -20.68 -25.24 2.00
N ARG A 271 -21.36 -24.52 1.12
CA ARG A 271 -22.60 -23.82 1.46
C ARG A 271 -23.72 -24.82 1.67
N THR A 272 -23.86 -25.79 0.79
CA THR A 272 -24.86 -26.87 0.88
C THR A 272 -24.65 -27.69 2.16
N THR A 273 -23.40 -28.09 2.46
CA THR A 273 -23.07 -28.80 3.70
C THR A 273 -23.39 -27.96 4.94
N LYS A 274 -23.03 -26.66 4.94
CA LYS A 274 -23.37 -25.76 6.07
C LYS A 274 -24.88 -25.55 6.21
N VAL A 275 -25.63 -25.49 5.13
CA VAL A 275 -27.10 -25.39 5.15
C VAL A 275 -27.73 -26.67 5.71
N GLU A 276 -27.26 -27.83 5.30
CA GLU A 276 -27.71 -29.12 5.81
C GLU A 276 -27.38 -29.29 7.27
N THR A 277 -26.12 -28.96 7.69
CA THR A 277 -25.74 -28.99 9.09
C THR A 277 -26.55 -28.01 9.94
N ALA A 278 -26.83 -26.81 9.42
CA ALA A 278 -27.69 -25.83 10.12
C ALA A 278 -29.11 -26.36 10.33
N ARG A 279 -29.67 -27.11 9.38
CA ARG A 279 -30.99 -27.77 9.52
C ARG A 279 -30.93 -28.86 10.57
N GLN A 280 -29.91 -29.73 10.53
CA GLN A 280 -29.73 -30.81 11.53
C GLN A 280 -29.58 -30.25 12.96
N LEU A 281 -28.74 -29.18 13.14
CA LEU A 281 -28.59 -28.53 14.45
C LEU A 281 -29.89 -27.86 14.91
N LYS A 282 -30.69 -27.34 13.98
CA LYS A 282 -31.99 -26.76 14.29
C LYS A 282 -32.99 -27.82 14.75
N ASP A 283 -33.02 -29.00 14.09
CA ASP A 283 -33.84 -30.12 14.48
C ASP A 283 -33.43 -30.70 15.85
N GLN A 284 -32.17 -30.55 16.23
CA GLN A 284 -31.66 -30.85 17.56
C GLN A 284 -32.03 -29.79 18.62
N GLY A 285 -32.75 -28.72 18.24
CA GLY A 285 -33.26 -27.70 19.14
C GLY A 285 -32.33 -26.53 19.41
N LEU A 286 -31.19 -26.40 18.67
CA LEU A 286 -30.27 -25.29 18.88
C LEU A 286 -30.89 -23.95 18.42
N SER A 287 -30.51 -22.86 19.10
CA SER A 287 -30.87 -21.51 18.70
C SER A 287 -30.10 -21.08 17.44
N ASN A 288 -30.65 -20.16 16.64
CA ASN A 288 -29.96 -19.65 15.44
C ASN A 288 -28.60 -18.99 15.79
N VAL A 289 -28.49 -18.39 16.98
CA VAL A 289 -27.23 -17.80 17.47
C VAL A 289 -26.20 -18.89 17.77
N SER A 290 -26.61 -19.99 18.43
CA SER A 290 -25.73 -21.13 18.72
C SER A 290 -25.24 -21.79 17.42
N ILE A 291 -26.14 -22.00 16.45
CA ILE A 291 -25.82 -22.55 15.15
C ILE A 291 -24.84 -21.64 14.38
N ALA A 292 -25.06 -20.32 14.44
CA ALA A 292 -24.18 -19.34 13.80
C ALA A 292 -22.75 -19.40 14.36
N ASN A 293 -22.61 -19.50 15.68
CA ASN A 293 -21.33 -19.64 16.36
C ASN A 293 -20.61 -20.93 15.99
N GLU A 294 -21.32 -22.06 15.97
CA GLU A 294 -20.78 -23.38 15.65
C GLU A 294 -20.32 -23.50 14.19
N LEU A 295 -21.08 -22.91 13.26
CA LEU A 295 -20.76 -22.94 11.82
C LEU A 295 -19.82 -21.80 11.38
N GLY A 296 -19.47 -20.87 12.27
CA GLY A 296 -18.61 -19.71 11.97
C GLY A 296 -19.25 -18.78 10.93
N VAL A 297 -20.57 -18.49 11.05
CA VAL A 297 -21.33 -17.63 10.13
C VAL A 297 -22.17 -16.61 10.90
N SER A 298 -22.79 -15.66 10.23
CA SER A 298 -23.71 -14.71 10.87
C SER A 298 -25.06 -15.35 11.17
N GLU A 299 -25.73 -14.93 12.25
CA GLU A 299 -27.11 -15.36 12.57
C GLU A 299 -28.09 -15.09 11.43
N GLY A 300 -27.88 -13.96 10.71
CA GLY A 300 -28.67 -13.62 9.52
C GLY A 300 -28.53 -14.63 8.38
N ALA A 301 -27.33 -15.22 8.18
CA ALA A 301 -27.12 -16.29 7.22
C ALA A 301 -27.90 -17.56 7.63
N VAL A 302 -27.79 -17.98 8.89
CA VAL A 302 -28.55 -19.13 9.43
C VAL A 302 -30.05 -18.92 9.25
N ARG A 303 -30.56 -17.74 9.59
CA ARG A 303 -31.98 -17.39 9.43
C ARG A 303 -32.45 -17.50 7.96
N LYS A 304 -31.61 -17.03 7.01
CA LYS A 304 -31.88 -17.14 5.58
C LYS A 304 -31.90 -18.59 5.11
N TRP A 305 -30.95 -19.42 5.56
CA TRP A 305 -30.84 -20.81 5.19
C TRP A 305 -32.01 -21.69 5.71
N LEU A 306 -32.48 -21.37 6.91
CA LEU A 306 -33.57 -22.11 7.56
C LEU A 306 -34.98 -21.70 7.05
N LYS A 307 -35.12 -20.47 6.48
CA LYS A 307 -36.40 -20.00 5.93
C LYS A 307 -36.72 -20.61 4.58
N GLY A 308 -35.76 -21.22 3.88
CA GLY A 308 -35.95 -21.68 2.51
C GLY A 308 -36.34 -20.52 1.59
N THR A 309 -35.60 -20.28 0.56
CA THR A 309 -36.07 -19.40 -0.53
C THR A 309 -37.34 -19.96 -1.09
#